data_3b5eede76d87ecc9d5b5435b52c91c23
#
_entry.id   3b5eede76d87ecc9d5b5435b52c91c23
#
_cell.length_a   1.000
_cell.length_b   1.000
_cell.length_c   1.000
_cell.angle_alpha   90.00
_cell.angle_beta   90.00
_cell.angle_gamma   90.00
#
_symmetry.space_group_name_H-M   'P 1'
#
loop_
_entity.id
_entity.type
_entity.pdbx_description
1 polymer ?
#
loop_
_entity_poly.entity_id
_entity_poly.type
_entity_poly.pdbx_seq_one_letter_code
_entity_poly.pdbx_strand_id
1 'polypeptide(L)'
;EDVSGAEGTIVEHNFTVPEMVSNYLDGLPLIDITYANRATTSGVQVHLTPLRDGVATAVVHLRSDPITNVAALKSEVCATSASMTGGVASVITIASNGCTLVRNTQYDVYVYIEDGNDESDGTVSAPMELMLLSNEFSVDPTIQAPILPDTVSFVFTASRNGKMWAMIVDRASAASVKLSTMSAMRSLSGAKGGSLCSFGSAGVVANEVTTIVLFDCDGSSGLHIGSPYTLFVYVEDLSGALGTLKSLSFVVPEIVSNYFDGTPSVVAGTLTTSGVSLTMRSLFDGAAWLVVQRSS
;
A
#
# COMPACT_ATOMS: atom_id res chain seq x y z
N GLU A 1 29.52 -55.90 -33.95
CA GLU A 1 30.32 -56.91 -34.63
C GLU A 1 31.63 -56.27 -35.10
N ASP A 2 32.73 -57.06 -35.11
CA ASP A 2 34.00 -56.68 -35.74
C ASP A 2 34.04 -57.06 -37.24
N VAL A 3 35.07 -56.69 -37.93
CA VAL A 3 35.23 -57.03 -39.37
C VAL A 3 35.35 -58.52 -39.66
N SER A 4 35.48 -59.38 -38.63
CA SER A 4 35.51 -60.86 -38.76
C SER A 4 34.11 -61.46 -38.54
N GLY A 5 33.09 -60.71 -38.26
CA GLY A 5 31.75 -61.18 -37.97
C GLY A 5 31.58 -61.73 -36.55
N ALA A 6 32.55 -61.45 -35.64
CA ALA A 6 32.42 -61.88 -34.25
C ALA A 6 31.40 -61.02 -33.54
N GLU A 7 30.61 -61.65 -32.65
CA GLU A 7 29.57 -60.93 -31.85
C GLU A 7 30.21 -59.83 -30.98
N GLY A 8 29.71 -58.60 -31.13
CA GLY A 8 30.08 -57.47 -30.30
C GLY A 8 29.33 -57.45 -28.96
N THR A 9 29.78 -56.64 -28.06
CA THR A 9 29.09 -56.41 -26.75
C THR A 9 27.93 -55.44 -26.93
N ILE A 10 26.72 -55.81 -26.52
CA ILE A 10 25.60 -54.93 -26.41
C ILE A 10 25.70 -54.21 -25.06
N VAL A 11 25.77 -52.91 -25.09
CA VAL A 11 25.69 -52.06 -23.88
C VAL A 11 24.30 -51.43 -23.80
N GLU A 12 23.55 -51.79 -22.78
CA GLU A 12 22.25 -51.22 -22.51
C GLU A 12 22.41 -49.97 -21.62
N HIS A 13 21.91 -48.87 -22.07
CA HIS A 13 21.82 -47.64 -21.27
C HIS A 13 20.36 -47.35 -20.94
N ASN A 14 20.02 -47.45 -19.66
CA ASN A 14 18.73 -47.04 -19.16
C ASN A 14 18.78 -45.55 -18.90
N PHE A 15 17.85 -44.81 -19.46
CA PHE A 15 17.63 -43.40 -19.15
C PHE A 15 16.15 -43.17 -18.88
N THR A 16 15.87 -42.25 -17.94
CA THR A 16 14.53 -41.80 -17.70
C THR A 16 14.33 -40.49 -18.46
N VAL A 17 13.33 -40.46 -19.33
CA VAL A 17 12.91 -39.21 -19.95
C VAL A 17 12.30 -38.34 -18.84
N PRO A 18 12.84 -37.17 -18.59
CA PRO A 18 12.20 -36.28 -17.59
C PRO A 18 10.78 -35.95 -18.03
N GLU A 19 9.87 -35.91 -17.07
CA GLU A 19 8.48 -35.50 -17.29
C GLU A 19 8.49 -34.11 -17.94
N MET A 20 7.92 -34.00 -19.14
CA MET A 20 7.84 -32.71 -19.82
C MET A 20 6.65 -31.94 -19.31
N VAL A 21 6.92 -30.85 -18.66
CA VAL A 21 5.89 -29.93 -18.17
C VAL A 21 5.24 -29.21 -19.35
N SER A 22 3.91 -29.15 -19.38
CA SER A 22 3.17 -28.63 -20.54
C SER A 22 3.25 -27.09 -20.64
N ASN A 23 3.36 -26.37 -19.53
CA ASN A 23 3.45 -24.91 -19.53
C ASN A 23 4.25 -24.38 -18.33
N TYR A 24 4.77 -23.14 -18.47
CA TYR A 24 5.57 -22.42 -17.47
C TYR A 24 5.11 -20.98 -17.35
N LEU A 25 5.46 -20.36 -16.22
CA LEU A 25 5.34 -18.92 -16.01
C LEU A 25 6.61 -18.20 -16.46
N ASP A 26 6.46 -17.08 -17.15
CA ASP A 26 7.55 -16.15 -17.44
C ASP A 26 7.77 -15.24 -16.21
N GLY A 27 8.65 -15.70 -15.33
CA GLY A 27 8.90 -15.06 -14.05
C GLY A 27 7.95 -15.49 -12.92
N LEU A 28 8.13 -14.88 -11.76
CA LEU A 28 7.29 -15.15 -10.59
C LEU A 28 5.97 -14.39 -10.72
N PRO A 29 4.82 -15.01 -10.45
CA PRO A 29 3.55 -14.31 -10.35
C PRO A 29 3.59 -13.32 -9.18
N LEU A 30 2.79 -12.25 -9.26
CA LEU A 30 2.75 -11.20 -8.26
C LEU A 30 1.32 -11.01 -7.76
N ILE A 31 1.16 -10.92 -6.44
CA ILE A 31 -0.09 -10.44 -5.87
C ILE A 31 -0.13 -8.93 -6.05
N ASP A 32 -1.23 -8.41 -6.63
CA ASP A 32 -1.40 -6.98 -6.75
C ASP A 32 -1.67 -6.35 -5.38
N ILE A 33 -0.69 -5.62 -4.88
CA ILE A 33 -0.77 -4.87 -3.63
C ILE A 33 -1.06 -3.37 -3.87
N THR A 34 -1.31 -2.98 -5.13
CA THR A 34 -1.64 -1.59 -5.43
C THR A 34 -2.99 -1.19 -4.85
N TYR A 35 -3.18 0.10 -4.68
CA TYR A 35 -4.30 0.66 -3.94
C TYR A 35 -5.70 0.27 -4.46
N ALA A 36 -5.84 0.11 -5.77
CA ALA A 36 -7.11 -0.20 -6.41
C ALA A 36 -7.48 -1.69 -6.36
N ASN A 37 -6.50 -2.58 -6.19
CA ASN A 37 -6.65 -4.03 -6.38
C ASN A 37 -6.14 -4.83 -5.17
N ARG A 38 -6.28 -4.28 -3.97
CA ARG A 38 -5.83 -4.96 -2.74
C ARG A 38 -6.57 -6.26 -2.50
N ALA A 39 -5.85 -7.21 -1.92
CA ALA A 39 -6.48 -8.38 -1.34
C ALA A 39 -7.56 -7.97 -0.33
N THR A 40 -8.75 -8.46 -0.52
CA THR A 40 -9.90 -8.22 0.34
C THR A 40 -10.40 -9.51 0.96
N THR A 41 -11.32 -9.43 1.91
CA THR A 41 -11.97 -10.63 2.46
C THR A 41 -12.78 -11.40 1.42
N SER A 42 -13.03 -10.82 0.25
CA SER A 42 -13.80 -11.43 -0.84
C SER A 42 -12.98 -11.70 -2.11
N GLY A 43 -11.67 -11.40 -2.13
CA GLY A 43 -10.88 -11.69 -3.32
C GLY A 43 -9.44 -11.20 -3.29
N VAL A 44 -8.65 -11.74 -4.21
CA VAL A 44 -7.24 -11.44 -4.45
C VAL A 44 -7.01 -11.34 -5.95
N GLN A 45 -6.19 -10.41 -6.40
CA GLN A 45 -5.75 -10.32 -7.79
C GLN A 45 -4.30 -10.78 -7.91
N VAL A 46 -4.05 -11.64 -8.89
CA VAL A 46 -2.74 -12.22 -9.18
C VAL A 46 -2.36 -11.88 -10.61
N HIS A 47 -1.22 -11.25 -10.79
CA HIS A 47 -0.62 -10.94 -12.08
C HIS A 47 0.37 -12.03 -12.45
N LEU A 48 0.29 -12.51 -13.68
CA LEU A 48 1.16 -13.54 -14.22
C LEU A 48 1.34 -13.38 -15.73
N THR A 49 2.40 -14.00 -16.26
CA THR A 49 2.62 -14.11 -17.70
C THR A 49 2.96 -15.56 -18.01
N PRO A 50 2.12 -16.29 -18.77
CA PRO A 50 2.41 -17.65 -19.19
C PRO A 50 3.37 -17.66 -20.37
N LEU A 51 4.20 -18.70 -20.52
CA LEU A 51 5.05 -18.84 -21.70
C LEU A 51 4.29 -19.37 -22.93
N ARG A 52 3.23 -20.13 -22.74
CA ARG A 52 2.40 -20.73 -23.79
C ARG A 52 0.93 -20.49 -23.52
N ASP A 53 0.10 -20.67 -24.56
CA ASP A 53 -1.34 -20.74 -24.39
C ASP A 53 -1.71 -21.90 -23.46
N GLY A 54 -2.76 -21.70 -22.65
CA GLY A 54 -3.20 -22.72 -21.72
C GLY A 54 -4.20 -22.24 -20.69
N VAL A 55 -4.23 -22.91 -19.55
CA VAL A 55 -5.09 -22.59 -18.42
C VAL A 55 -4.26 -22.33 -17.19
N ALA A 56 -4.48 -21.20 -16.53
CA ALA A 56 -3.88 -20.92 -15.24
C ALA A 56 -4.96 -20.97 -14.14
N THR A 57 -4.64 -21.66 -13.05
CA THR A 57 -5.47 -21.75 -11.84
C THR A 57 -4.73 -21.04 -10.69
N ALA A 58 -5.28 -19.95 -10.21
CA ALA A 58 -4.79 -19.26 -9.04
C ALA A 58 -5.61 -19.65 -7.80
N VAL A 59 -4.92 -19.89 -6.68
CA VAL A 59 -5.50 -20.45 -5.46
C VAL A 59 -5.00 -19.70 -4.25
N VAL A 60 -5.89 -19.38 -3.32
CA VAL A 60 -5.55 -18.92 -1.96
C VAL A 60 -5.80 -20.04 -0.98
N HIS A 61 -4.78 -20.38 -0.23
CA HIS A 61 -4.82 -21.48 0.73
C HIS A 61 -4.24 -21.08 2.09
N LEU A 62 -4.73 -21.69 3.17
CA LEU A 62 -4.21 -21.44 4.52
C LEU A 62 -2.75 -21.91 4.62
N ARG A 63 -1.85 -21.03 5.07
CA ARG A 63 -0.44 -21.40 5.27
C ARG A 63 -0.22 -22.54 6.23
N SER A 64 -1.11 -22.73 7.21
CA SER A 64 -1.04 -23.81 8.18
C SER A 64 -1.35 -25.21 7.61
N ASP A 65 -1.88 -25.26 6.38
CA ASP A 65 -2.30 -26.50 5.73
C ASP A 65 -1.77 -26.53 4.28
N PRO A 66 -0.49 -26.88 4.08
CA PRO A 66 0.15 -26.73 2.77
C PRO A 66 -0.44 -27.66 1.73
N ILE A 67 -0.64 -27.17 0.51
CA ILE A 67 -1.09 -27.95 -0.64
C ILE A 67 -0.02 -28.97 -1.02
N THR A 68 -0.39 -30.23 -1.13
CA THR A 68 0.53 -31.33 -1.36
C THR A 68 0.55 -31.82 -2.81
N ASN A 69 -0.47 -31.51 -3.62
CA ASN A 69 -0.56 -31.94 -5.00
C ASN A 69 -1.48 -31.03 -5.85
N VAL A 70 -1.37 -31.14 -7.18
CA VAL A 70 -2.12 -30.33 -8.14
C VAL A 70 -3.64 -30.58 -8.06
N ALA A 71 -4.07 -31.82 -7.82
CA ALA A 71 -5.51 -32.14 -7.71
C ALA A 71 -6.14 -31.44 -6.50
N ALA A 72 -5.46 -31.41 -5.36
CA ALA A 72 -5.88 -30.66 -4.19
C ALA A 72 -5.96 -29.15 -4.52
N LEU A 73 -4.95 -28.61 -5.21
CA LEU A 73 -4.92 -27.22 -5.63
C LEU A 73 -6.13 -26.85 -6.52
N LYS A 74 -6.43 -27.66 -7.54
CA LYS A 74 -7.56 -27.42 -8.45
C LYS A 74 -8.94 -27.53 -7.75
N SER A 75 -9.02 -28.26 -6.65
CA SER A 75 -10.27 -28.48 -5.89
C SER A 75 -10.53 -27.49 -4.78
N GLU A 76 -9.63 -26.55 -4.53
CA GLU A 76 -9.77 -25.55 -3.47
C GLU A 76 -10.98 -24.63 -3.67
N VAL A 77 -11.64 -24.27 -2.56
CA VAL A 77 -12.80 -23.37 -2.58
C VAL A 77 -12.41 -21.96 -3.05
N CYS A 78 -11.22 -21.49 -2.67
CA CYS A 78 -10.66 -20.23 -3.10
C CYS A 78 -9.76 -20.39 -4.32
N ALA A 79 -10.25 -21.07 -5.37
CA ALA A 79 -9.56 -21.25 -6.64
C ALA A 79 -10.32 -20.56 -7.77
N THR A 80 -9.59 -20.05 -8.74
CA THR A 80 -10.13 -19.50 -9.99
C THR A 80 -9.23 -19.88 -11.14
N SER A 81 -9.82 -20.50 -12.18
CA SER A 81 -9.13 -20.84 -13.41
C SER A 81 -9.54 -19.87 -14.54
N ALA A 82 -8.57 -19.56 -15.41
CA ALA A 82 -8.78 -18.74 -16.57
C ALA A 82 -7.91 -19.17 -17.74
N SER A 83 -8.42 -19.05 -18.96
CA SER A 83 -7.64 -19.28 -20.17
C SER A 83 -6.63 -18.16 -20.36
N MET A 84 -5.40 -18.53 -20.76
CA MET A 84 -4.25 -17.63 -20.89
C MET A 84 -3.68 -17.70 -22.30
N THR A 85 -3.16 -16.56 -22.75
CA THR A 85 -2.42 -16.46 -24.01
C THR A 85 -0.93 -16.35 -23.71
N GLY A 86 -0.11 -17.17 -24.34
CA GLY A 86 1.34 -17.22 -24.14
C GLY A 86 2.01 -15.87 -24.41
N GLY A 87 2.93 -15.47 -23.53
CA GLY A 87 3.65 -14.21 -23.60
C GLY A 87 2.83 -12.95 -23.27
N VAL A 88 1.55 -13.10 -22.90
CA VAL A 88 0.68 -11.95 -22.58
C VAL A 88 0.49 -11.85 -21.07
N ALA A 89 0.84 -10.67 -20.51
CA ALA A 89 0.58 -10.37 -19.10
C ALA A 89 -0.92 -10.39 -18.82
N SER A 90 -1.33 -11.15 -17.83
CA SER A 90 -2.72 -11.44 -17.50
C SER A 90 -2.98 -11.28 -16.00
N VAL A 91 -4.26 -11.07 -15.64
CA VAL A 91 -4.69 -10.95 -14.25
C VAL A 91 -5.77 -11.99 -13.96
N ILE A 92 -5.57 -12.79 -12.92
CA ILE A 92 -6.60 -13.66 -12.38
C ILE A 92 -7.16 -13.00 -11.12
N THR A 93 -8.48 -12.82 -11.07
CA THR A 93 -9.17 -12.36 -9.87
C THR A 93 -9.78 -13.56 -9.15
N ILE A 94 -9.22 -13.90 -8.01
CA ILE A 94 -9.77 -14.92 -7.12
C ILE A 94 -10.88 -14.25 -6.30
N ALA A 95 -12.05 -14.09 -6.90
CA ALA A 95 -13.23 -13.51 -6.27
C ALA A 95 -14.37 -14.51 -6.45
N SER A 96 -14.32 -15.59 -5.73
CA SER A 96 -15.22 -16.68 -6.05
C SER A 96 -16.39 -16.82 -5.09
N ASN A 97 -17.44 -17.40 -5.60
CA ASN A 97 -18.59 -17.90 -4.88
C ASN A 97 -18.16 -18.85 -3.78
N GLY A 98 -18.09 -18.37 -2.55
CA GLY A 98 -17.72 -19.15 -1.37
C GLY A 98 -16.31 -18.87 -0.81
N CYS A 99 -15.46 -18.17 -1.53
CA CYS A 99 -14.15 -17.76 -0.99
C CYS A 99 -14.34 -16.61 0.02
N THR A 100 -14.15 -16.91 1.29
CA THR A 100 -14.16 -15.90 2.35
C THR A 100 -12.84 -15.95 3.10
N LEU A 101 -12.00 -14.95 2.87
CA LEU A 101 -10.73 -14.83 3.55
C LEU A 101 -10.93 -14.15 4.91
N VAL A 102 -10.26 -14.67 5.92
CA VAL A 102 -10.34 -14.14 7.29
C VAL A 102 -9.19 -13.16 7.51
N ARG A 103 -9.50 -11.99 8.08
CA ARG A 103 -8.47 -11.01 8.45
C ARG A 103 -7.54 -11.58 9.54
N ASN A 104 -6.29 -11.13 9.54
CA ASN A 104 -5.22 -11.59 10.44
C ASN A 104 -4.84 -13.07 10.28
N THR A 105 -5.20 -13.66 9.18
CA THR A 105 -4.84 -15.03 8.82
C THR A 105 -3.78 -15.00 7.74
N GLN A 106 -2.79 -15.86 7.87
CA GLN A 106 -1.75 -16.04 6.87
C GLN A 106 -2.20 -17.06 5.83
N TYR A 107 -2.09 -16.66 4.58
CA TYR A 107 -2.37 -17.48 3.42
C TYR A 107 -1.14 -17.57 2.53
N ASP A 108 -1.08 -18.62 1.74
CA ASP A 108 -0.20 -18.74 0.60
C ASP A 108 -1.06 -18.71 -0.67
N VAL A 109 -0.60 -17.96 -1.67
CA VAL A 109 -1.21 -17.91 -2.98
C VAL A 109 -0.34 -18.69 -3.94
N TYR A 110 -0.94 -19.65 -4.62
CA TYR A 110 -0.30 -20.49 -5.65
C TYR A 110 -0.88 -20.18 -7.02
N VAL A 111 -0.06 -20.31 -8.04
CA VAL A 111 -0.52 -20.31 -9.42
C VAL A 111 -0.04 -21.62 -10.06
N TYR A 112 -0.97 -22.41 -10.53
CA TYR A 112 -0.73 -23.55 -11.37
C TYR A 112 -1.01 -23.18 -12.81
N ILE A 113 -0.17 -23.60 -13.74
CA ILE A 113 -0.36 -23.37 -15.17
C ILE A 113 -0.08 -24.64 -15.96
N GLU A 114 -0.96 -24.96 -16.88
CA GLU A 114 -0.84 -26.09 -17.80
C GLU A 114 -1.26 -25.67 -19.21
N ASP A 115 -1.06 -26.52 -20.21
CA ASP A 115 -1.72 -26.38 -21.51
C ASP A 115 -3.24 -26.64 -21.36
N GLY A 116 -4.01 -26.62 -22.41
CA GLY A 116 -5.47 -26.79 -22.33
C GLY A 116 -5.97 -28.24 -22.23
N ASN A 117 -5.09 -29.24 -22.04
CA ASN A 117 -5.43 -30.67 -22.12
C ASN A 117 -5.92 -31.28 -20.79
N ASP A 118 -5.78 -30.53 -19.66
CA ASP A 118 -6.21 -30.96 -18.32
C ASP A 118 -5.51 -32.25 -17.79
N GLU A 119 -4.29 -32.52 -18.25
CA GLU A 119 -3.51 -33.71 -17.85
C GLU A 119 -2.79 -33.51 -16.50
N SER A 120 -2.89 -32.33 -15.90
CA SER A 120 -2.22 -31.94 -14.64
C SER A 120 -0.68 -32.05 -14.70
N ASP A 121 -0.11 -31.83 -15.88
CA ASP A 121 1.30 -31.90 -16.20
C ASP A 121 1.99 -30.52 -16.25
N GLY A 122 1.32 -29.50 -15.75
CA GLY A 122 1.80 -28.13 -15.70
C GLY A 122 2.75 -27.84 -14.55
N THR A 123 3.01 -26.55 -14.32
CA THR A 123 3.94 -26.06 -13.29
C THR A 123 3.18 -25.30 -12.20
N VAL A 124 3.54 -25.54 -10.93
CA VAL A 124 3.08 -24.77 -9.77
C VAL A 124 4.13 -23.72 -9.42
N SER A 125 3.69 -22.46 -9.19
CA SER A 125 4.57 -21.39 -8.71
C SER A 125 5.06 -21.65 -7.27
N ALA A 126 6.16 -21.00 -6.88
CA ALA A 126 6.45 -20.86 -5.47
C ALA A 126 5.29 -20.13 -4.75
N PRO A 127 5.04 -20.45 -3.46
CA PRO A 127 3.99 -19.78 -2.70
C PRO A 127 4.29 -18.29 -2.54
N MET A 128 3.28 -17.46 -2.74
CA MET A 128 3.31 -16.03 -2.47
C MET A 128 2.60 -15.75 -1.16
N GLU A 129 3.29 -15.11 -0.22
CA GLU A 129 2.72 -14.81 1.09
C GLU A 129 1.62 -13.74 1.00
N LEU A 130 0.48 -14.02 1.62
CA LEU A 130 -0.65 -13.12 1.73
C LEU A 130 -1.13 -13.05 3.18
N MET A 131 -1.26 -11.84 3.70
CA MET A 131 -1.91 -11.58 4.98
C MET A 131 -2.89 -10.42 4.84
N LEU A 132 -4.15 -10.66 5.17
CA LEU A 132 -5.14 -9.59 5.21
C LEU A 132 -5.00 -8.79 6.50
N LEU A 133 -4.75 -7.50 6.36
CA LEU A 133 -4.59 -6.59 7.49
C LEU A 133 -5.91 -6.36 8.23
N SER A 134 -5.84 -6.04 9.52
CA SER A 134 -7.03 -5.92 10.37
C SER A 134 -7.90 -4.71 10.04
N ASN A 135 -7.28 -3.61 9.65
CA ASN A 135 -7.94 -2.38 9.22
C ASN A 135 -7.20 -1.72 8.07
N GLU A 136 -7.89 -0.92 7.28
CA GLU A 136 -7.39 -0.23 6.10
C GLU A 136 -7.92 1.20 6.06
N PHE A 137 -7.32 2.03 5.19
CA PHE A 137 -7.85 3.34 4.87
C PHE A 137 -8.84 3.20 3.69
N SER A 138 -10.11 3.56 3.89
CA SER A 138 -11.07 3.74 2.80
C SER A 138 -10.84 5.07 2.06
N VAL A 139 -10.30 6.08 2.78
CA VAL A 139 -9.72 7.29 2.19
C VAL A 139 -8.34 7.47 2.81
N ASP A 140 -7.32 7.53 1.96
CA ASP A 140 -5.93 7.66 2.41
C ASP A 140 -5.70 8.95 3.21
N PRO A 141 -4.76 8.93 4.15
CA PRO A 141 -4.38 10.13 4.88
C PRO A 141 -3.92 11.24 3.94
N THR A 142 -4.37 12.45 4.22
CA THR A 142 -3.94 13.68 3.53
C THR A 142 -3.63 14.77 4.55
N ILE A 143 -2.48 15.42 4.39
CA ILE A 143 -2.07 16.54 5.25
C ILE A 143 -2.90 17.77 4.87
N GLN A 144 -3.40 18.47 5.87
CA GLN A 144 -4.18 19.67 5.71
C GLN A 144 -3.30 20.92 5.85
N ALA A 145 -3.59 21.93 5.04
CA ALA A 145 -2.99 23.24 5.21
C ALA A 145 -3.73 24.05 6.31
N PRO A 146 -3.06 24.94 7.03
CA PRO A 146 -1.63 25.23 6.96
C PRO A 146 -0.78 24.18 7.69
N ILE A 147 0.45 23.94 7.21
CA ILE A 147 1.48 23.17 7.91
C ILE A 147 2.31 24.17 8.71
N LEU A 148 2.33 24.03 10.03
CA LEU A 148 3.09 24.90 10.92
C LEU A 148 4.26 24.14 11.55
N PRO A 149 5.31 24.85 12.03
CA PRO A 149 6.44 24.20 12.68
C PRO A 149 6.10 23.38 13.93
N ASP A 150 5.08 23.80 14.66
CA ASP A 150 4.62 23.18 15.90
C ASP A 150 3.38 22.32 15.73
N THR A 151 2.71 22.43 14.58
CA THR A 151 1.40 21.81 14.37
C THR A 151 1.24 21.27 12.96
N VAL A 152 0.88 19.99 12.85
CA VAL A 152 0.54 19.33 11.59
C VAL A 152 -0.81 18.65 11.74
N SER A 153 -1.76 18.99 10.88
CA SER A 153 -3.06 18.33 10.83
C SER A 153 -3.19 17.44 9.59
N PHE A 154 -3.93 16.35 9.74
CA PHE A 154 -4.23 15.45 8.63
C PHE A 154 -5.60 14.81 8.80
N VAL A 155 -6.18 14.37 7.70
CA VAL A 155 -7.48 13.70 7.67
C VAL A 155 -7.39 12.39 6.93
N PHE A 156 -8.21 11.44 7.33
CA PHE A 156 -8.35 10.14 6.68
C PHE A 156 -9.71 9.51 7.00
N THR A 157 -10.01 8.38 6.36
CA THR A 157 -11.17 7.56 6.72
C THR A 157 -10.72 6.11 6.84
N ALA A 158 -11.01 5.47 7.97
CA ALA A 158 -10.73 4.05 8.18
C ALA A 158 -11.89 3.20 7.69
N SER A 159 -11.60 1.99 7.19
CA SER A 159 -12.62 1.06 6.71
C SER A 159 -13.38 0.36 7.86
N ARG A 160 -12.81 0.36 9.06
CA ARG A 160 -13.38 -0.31 10.25
C ARG A 160 -13.18 0.51 11.51
N ASN A 161 -14.03 0.22 12.50
CA ASN A 161 -13.81 0.72 13.86
C ASN A 161 -12.48 0.20 14.40
N GLY A 162 -11.74 1.04 15.10
CA GLY A 162 -10.45 0.61 15.60
C GLY A 162 -9.69 1.71 16.34
N LYS A 163 -8.38 1.63 16.23
CA LYS A 163 -7.43 2.59 16.80
C LYS A 163 -6.47 3.08 15.73
N MET A 164 -5.96 4.28 15.92
CA MET A 164 -4.93 4.85 15.08
C MET A 164 -3.76 5.38 15.90
N TRP A 165 -2.61 5.47 15.27
CA TRP A 165 -1.40 6.13 15.77
C TRP A 165 -0.78 6.93 14.62
N ALA A 166 -0.11 8.01 14.97
CA ALA A 166 0.63 8.80 13.99
C ALA A 166 1.96 9.27 14.55
N MET A 167 2.96 9.43 13.69
CA MET A 167 4.23 10.03 14.04
C MET A 167 4.86 10.75 12.85
N ILE A 168 5.64 11.77 13.14
CA ILE A 168 6.48 12.47 12.17
C ILE A 168 7.94 12.17 12.46
N VAL A 169 8.69 11.86 11.42
CA VAL A 169 10.15 11.66 11.49
C VAL A 169 10.82 12.46 10.38
N ASP A 170 12.13 12.71 10.53
CA ASP A 170 12.95 13.21 9.43
C ASP A 170 12.88 12.27 8.24
N ARG A 171 12.90 12.81 7.03
CA ARG A 171 12.89 12.01 5.80
C ARG A 171 14.04 11.00 5.74
N ALA A 172 15.21 11.34 6.27
CA ALA A 172 16.35 10.43 6.33
C ALA A 172 16.08 9.19 7.20
N SER A 173 15.32 9.36 8.28
CA SER A 173 14.93 8.28 9.21
C SER A 173 13.73 7.47 8.72
N ALA A 174 13.00 7.94 7.72
CA ALA A 174 11.76 7.30 7.25
C ALA A 174 11.98 5.87 6.73
N ALA A 175 13.12 5.58 6.13
CA ALA A 175 13.45 4.24 5.62
C ALA A 175 13.59 3.18 6.73
N SER A 176 13.81 3.58 7.97
CA SER A 176 13.90 2.67 9.13
C SER A 176 12.54 2.27 9.69
N VAL A 177 11.48 3.02 9.36
CA VAL A 177 10.11 2.75 9.83
C VAL A 177 9.48 1.66 8.97
N LYS A 178 9.34 0.47 9.54
CA LYS A 178 8.75 -0.72 8.89
C LYS A 178 7.51 -1.18 9.66
N LEU A 179 6.73 -2.07 9.04
CA LEU A 179 5.61 -2.73 9.73
C LEU A 179 6.04 -3.43 11.04
N SER A 180 7.27 -3.95 11.12
CA SER A 180 7.85 -4.49 12.37
C SER A 180 8.04 -3.42 13.47
N THR A 181 8.07 -2.15 13.10
CA THR A 181 8.13 -1.01 14.03
C THR A 181 6.76 -0.65 14.61
N MET A 182 5.68 -1.34 14.19
CA MET A 182 4.32 -1.07 14.64
C MET A 182 4.11 -1.35 16.13
N SER A 183 4.78 -2.36 16.69
CA SER A 183 4.75 -2.57 18.13
C SER A 183 5.39 -1.38 18.87
N ALA A 184 6.40 -0.76 18.27
CA ALA A 184 6.99 0.46 18.79
C ALA A 184 6.03 1.66 18.67
N MET A 185 5.29 1.81 17.57
CA MET A 185 4.25 2.85 17.45
C MET A 185 3.13 2.67 18.48
N ARG A 186 2.71 1.44 18.75
CA ARG A 186 1.71 1.15 19.80
C ARG A 186 2.21 1.49 21.20
N SER A 187 3.50 1.33 21.45
CA SER A 187 4.12 1.66 22.74
C SER A 187 4.44 3.16 22.90
N LEU A 188 4.26 3.96 21.85
CA LEU A 188 4.47 5.41 21.84
C LEU A 188 3.43 6.21 22.65
N SER A 189 2.65 5.58 23.53
CA SER A 189 1.86 6.31 24.51
C SER A 189 2.78 7.11 25.45
N GLY A 190 3.34 8.21 24.93
CA GLY A 190 4.12 9.19 25.68
C GLY A 190 5.65 9.11 25.55
N ALA A 191 6.25 8.19 24.78
CA ALA A 191 7.71 8.10 24.65
C ALA A 191 8.19 8.58 23.28
N LYS A 192 9.06 9.58 23.25
CA LYS A 192 9.72 10.14 22.07
C LYS A 192 10.81 9.20 21.53
N GLY A 193 10.45 8.03 21.03
CA GLY A 193 11.42 7.12 20.41
C GLY A 193 11.76 7.56 18.99
N GLY A 194 12.60 8.60 18.83
CA GLY A 194 13.08 9.08 17.53
C GLY A 194 12.03 9.78 16.67
N SER A 195 10.79 9.97 17.15
CA SER A 195 9.77 10.78 16.49
C SER A 195 9.85 12.23 16.93
N LEU A 196 9.68 13.15 15.98
CA LEU A 196 9.65 14.59 16.24
C LEU A 196 8.28 15.01 16.81
N CYS A 197 7.21 14.39 16.35
CA CYS A 197 5.90 14.45 16.96
C CYS A 197 5.23 13.08 16.90
N SER A 198 4.48 12.73 17.92
CA SER A 198 3.71 11.49 17.94
C SER A 198 2.33 11.71 18.56
N PHE A 199 1.38 10.97 18.04
CA PHE A 199 0.04 10.90 18.58
C PHE A 199 -0.21 9.47 19.08
N GLY A 200 -0.54 9.35 20.35
CA GLY A 200 -0.94 8.08 20.96
C GLY A 200 -2.25 7.56 20.36
N SER A 201 -2.74 6.43 20.86
CA SER A 201 -3.94 5.80 20.30
C SER A 201 -5.17 6.71 20.40
N ALA A 202 -5.82 6.94 19.25
CA ALA A 202 -7.18 7.47 19.17
C ALA A 202 -8.13 6.44 18.59
N GLY A 203 -9.38 6.45 19.04
CA GLY A 203 -10.46 5.69 18.42
C GLY A 203 -10.77 6.21 17.02
N VAL A 204 -11.03 5.32 16.08
CA VAL A 204 -11.54 5.64 14.75
C VAL A 204 -12.85 4.92 14.50
N VAL A 205 -13.79 5.58 13.83
CA VAL A 205 -15.09 5.01 13.44
C VAL A 205 -15.05 4.69 11.95
N ALA A 206 -15.58 3.53 11.59
CA ALA A 206 -15.61 3.04 10.22
C ALA A 206 -16.34 4.03 9.29
N ASN A 207 -15.72 4.34 8.16
CA ASN A 207 -16.27 5.21 7.11
C ASN A 207 -16.59 6.65 7.54
N GLU A 208 -16.10 7.06 8.70
CA GLU A 208 -16.18 8.46 9.14
C GLU A 208 -14.84 9.17 8.94
N VAL A 209 -14.93 10.45 8.56
CA VAL A 209 -13.74 11.28 8.40
C VAL A 209 -13.16 11.56 9.78
N THR A 210 -11.90 11.15 9.96
CA THR A 210 -11.14 11.40 11.17
C THR A 210 -10.13 12.51 10.92
N THR A 211 -10.18 13.56 11.72
CA THR A 211 -9.21 14.67 11.70
C THR A 211 -8.33 14.58 12.94
N ILE A 212 -7.02 14.58 12.73
CA ILE A 212 -6.02 14.54 13.80
C ILE A 212 -5.12 15.77 13.69
N VAL A 213 -4.80 16.33 14.83
CA VAL A 213 -3.84 17.42 14.95
C VAL A 213 -2.69 16.96 15.84
N LEU A 214 -1.49 17.00 15.29
CA LEU A 214 -0.25 16.76 16.02
C LEU A 214 0.25 18.09 16.55
N PHE A 215 0.49 18.16 17.85
CA PHE A 215 1.00 19.34 18.56
C PHE A 215 2.39 19.06 19.15
N ASP A 216 3.07 20.13 19.55
CA ASP A 216 4.36 20.09 20.23
C ASP A 216 5.41 19.25 19.48
N CYS A 217 5.43 19.40 18.15
CA CYS A 217 6.42 18.76 17.31
C CYS A 217 7.83 19.23 17.68
N ASP A 218 8.71 18.29 18.04
CA ASP A 218 10.10 18.54 18.46
C ASP A 218 10.24 19.50 19.68
N GLY A 219 9.26 19.54 20.55
CA GLY A 219 9.28 20.34 21.78
C GLY A 219 9.41 21.83 21.50
N SER A 220 10.43 22.50 22.07
CA SER A 220 10.56 23.96 21.96
C SER A 220 11.08 24.46 20.61
N SER A 221 11.61 23.59 19.77
CA SER A 221 12.24 23.96 18.48
C SER A 221 11.29 23.86 17.29
N GLY A 222 10.25 23.03 17.37
CA GLY A 222 9.35 22.75 16.26
C GLY A 222 10.01 22.03 15.09
N LEU A 223 9.23 21.80 14.03
CA LEU A 223 9.77 21.32 12.76
C LEU A 223 10.46 22.46 12.02
N HIS A 224 11.62 22.18 11.43
CA HIS A 224 12.40 23.20 10.73
C HIS A 224 11.76 23.56 9.38
N ILE A 225 11.61 24.86 9.14
CA ILE A 225 11.13 25.42 7.88
C ILE A 225 12.05 24.96 6.73
N GLY A 226 11.45 24.59 5.60
CA GLY A 226 12.17 24.10 4.42
C GLY A 226 12.70 22.68 4.52
N SER A 227 12.62 22.05 5.70
CA SER A 227 13.09 20.68 5.90
C SER A 227 12.03 19.64 5.49
N PRO A 228 12.46 18.51 4.89
CA PRO A 228 11.58 17.45 4.49
C PRO A 228 11.32 16.47 5.62
N TYR A 229 10.06 16.11 5.81
CA TYR A 229 9.58 15.17 6.82
C TYR A 229 8.71 14.08 6.21
N THR A 230 8.47 13.02 6.99
CA THR A 230 7.52 11.97 6.67
C THR A 230 6.56 11.76 7.85
N LEU A 231 5.28 11.92 7.58
CA LEU A 231 4.19 11.54 8.48
C LEU A 231 3.86 10.07 8.23
N PHE A 232 3.86 9.26 9.28
CA PHE A 232 3.34 7.90 9.29
C PHE A 232 2.01 7.88 10.01
N VAL A 233 1.02 7.23 9.40
CA VAL A 233 -0.31 7.00 10.00
C VAL A 233 -0.58 5.50 9.96
N TYR A 234 -0.92 4.95 11.10
CA TYR A 234 -1.23 3.54 11.28
C TYR A 234 -2.63 3.36 11.82
N VAL A 235 -3.40 2.45 11.25
CA VAL A 235 -4.72 2.07 11.74
C VAL A 235 -4.81 0.57 11.94
N GLU A 236 -5.48 0.13 13.01
CA GLU A 236 -5.81 -1.28 13.26
C GLU A 236 -7.26 -1.39 13.76
N ASP A 237 -7.84 -2.57 13.73
CA ASP A 237 -9.16 -2.81 14.33
C ASP A 237 -9.05 -3.01 15.85
N LEU A 238 -10.19 -3.26 16.48
CA LEU A 238 -10.26 -3.43 17.95
C LEU A 238 -9.64 -4.75 18.43
N SER A 239 -9.32 -5.71 17.55
CA SER A 239 -8.65 -6.96 17.92
C SER A 239 -7.20 -6.76 18.33
N GLY A 240 -6.59 -5.63 17.95
CA GLY A 240 -5.18 -5.35 18.16
C GLY A 240 -4.24 -6.10 17.22
N ALA A 241 -4.77 -6.76 16.21
CA ALA A 241 -3.96 -7.40 15.18
C ALA A 241 -3.45 -6.37 14.14
N LEU A 242 -2.43 -6.77 13.37
CA LEU A 242 -1.75 -5.87 12.44
C LEU A 242 -2.71 -5.21 11.44
N GLY A 243 -2.64 -3.90 11.39
CA GLY A 243 -3.39 -3.05 10.47
C GLY A 243 -2.53 -2.44 9.37
N THR A 244 -2.96 -1.33 8.82
CA THR A 244 -2.31 -0.69 7.67
C THR A 244 -1.52 0.54 8.09
N LEU A 245 -0.29 0.64 7.56
CA LEU A 245 0.58 1.81 7.67
C LEU A 245 0.60 2.57 6.35
N LYS A 246 0.46 3.89 6.43
CA LYS A 246 0.69 4.82 5.31
C LYS A 246 1.72 5.86 5.69
N SER A 247 2.45 6.33 4.69
CA SER A 247 3.44 7.40 4.83
C SER A 247 3.16 8.53 3.84
N LEU A 248 3.32 9.77 4.31
CA LEU A 248 3.17 10.98 3.52
C LEU A 248 4.40 11.84 3.69
N SER A 249 5.06 12.17 2.59
CA SER A 249 6.18 13.12 2.61
C SER A 249 5.66 14.54 2.50
N PHE A 250 6.23 15.45 3.29
CA PHE A 250 5.92 16.88 3.25
C PHE A 250 7.14 17.71 3.58
N VAL A 251 7.04 18.99 3.29
CA VAL A 251 8.03 20.00 3.68
C VAL A 251 7.28 21.05 4.48
N VAL A 252 7.85 21.51 5.59
CA VAL A 252 7.29 22.66 6.31
C VAL A 252 7.52 23.89 5.46
N PRO A 253 6.47 24.57 4.99
CA PRO A 253 6.63 25.72 4.12
C PRO A 253 7.28 26.88 4.87
N GLU A 254 7.88 27.81 4.13
CA GLU A 254 8.30 29.07 4.71
C GLU A 254 7.07 29.79 5.29
N ILE A 255 7.12 30.12 6.55
CA ILE A 255 5.98 30.76 7.22
C ILE A 255 5.94 32.20 6.79
N VAL A 256 4.97 32.53 5.99
CA VAL A 256 4.51 33.90 5.89
C VAL A 256 3.81 34.22 7.24
N SER A 257 4.32 35.19 7.97
CA SER A 257 3.85 35.50 9.33
C SER A 257 2.34 35.81 9.42
N ASN A 258 1.74 36.15 8.29
CA ASN A 258 0.31 36.34 8.14
C ASN A 258 -0.16 36.10 6.71
N TYR A 259 -1.41 35.71 6.53
CA TYR A 259 -2.03 35.45 5.24
C TYR A 259 -3.29 36.29 5.08
N PHE A 260 -3.65 36.59 3.84
CA PHE A 260 -4.97 37.12 3.55
C PHE A 260 -5.99 35.96 3.50
N ASP A 261 -7.11 36.12 4.19
CA ASP A 261 -8.29 35.27 4.02
C ASP A 261 -9.06 35.75 2.78
N GLY A 262 -8.67 35.23 1.63
CA GLY A 262 -9.13 35.68 0.33
C GLY A 262 -8.25 36.78 -0.30
N THR A 263 -8.53 37.11 -1.56
CA THR A 263 -7.79 38.14 -2.31
C THR A 263 -8.24 39.54 -1.87
N PRO A 264 -7.31 40.44 -1.49
CA PRO A 264 -7.66 41.83 -1.27
C PRO A 264 -8.35 42.45 -2.49
N SER A 265 -9.38 43.23 -2.27
CA SER A 265 -10.15 43.86 -3.35
C SER A 265 -10.33 45.33 -3.16
N VAL A 266 -10.41 46.06 -4.26
CA VAL A 266 -10.73 47.50 -4.26
C VAL A 266 -12.22 47.67 -3.96
N VAL A 267 -12.55 48.53 -2.98
CA VAL A 267 -13.93 48.87 -2.71
C VAL A 267 -14.49 49.70 -3.87
N ALA A 268 -15.57 49.21 -4.48
CA ALA A 268 -16.18 49.86 -5.64
C ALA A 268 -16.52 51.33 -5.35
N GLY A 269 -16.20 52.23 -6.28
CA GLY A 269 -16.49 53.69 -6.16
C GLY A 269 -15.52 54.46 -5.27
N THR A 270 -14.47 53.85 -4.72
CA THR A 270 -13.54 54.54 -3.80
C THR A 270 -12.23 54.97 -4.51
N LEU A 271 -12.05 54.60 -5.80
CA LEU A 271 -10.87 55.02 -6.56
C LEU A 271 -10.95 56.51 -6.92
N THR A 272 -10.03 57.29 -6.39
CA THR A 272 -9.92 58.74 -6.65
C THR A 272 -8.48 59.10 -7.03
N THR A 273 -8.24 60.34 -7.46
CA THR A 273 -6.89 60.85 -7.70
C THR A 273 -6.03 60.95 -6.46
N SER A 274 -6.65 60.94 -5.28
CA SER A 274 -5.99 61.10 -3.97
C SER A 274 -5.97 59.82 -3.10
N GLY A 275 -6.66 58.77 -3.53
CA GLY A 275 -6.68 57.55 -2.72
C GLY A 275 -7.56 56.43 -3.27
N VAL A 276 -7.42 55.28 -2.63
CA VAL A 276 -8.20 54.06 -2.88
C VAL A 276 -8.49 53.39 -1.56
N SER A 277 -9.70 52.84 -1.38
CA SER A 277 -10.02 51.98 -0.26
C SER A 277 -9.95 50.52 -0.68
N LEU A 278 -9.33 49.69 0.15
CA LEU A 278 -9.23 48.26 -0.05
C LEU A 278 -9.94 47.53 1.08
N THR A 279 -10.59 46.45 0.72
CA THR A 279 -11.06 45.44 1.69
C THR A 279 -10.08 44.29 1.69
N MET A 280 -9.60 43.94 2.87
CA MET A 280 -8.76 42.79 3.13
C MET A 280 -9.13 42.15 4.45
N ARG A 281 -8.91 40.86 4.58
CA ARG A 281 -9.01 40.13 5.82
C ARG A 281 -7.75 39.33 6.02
N SER A 282 -7.12 39.44 7.20
CA SER A 282 -5.97 38.62 7.58
C SER A 282 -6.43 37.45 8.44
N LEU A 283 -5.72 36.34 8.42
CA LEU A 283 -5.98 35.19 9.28
C LEU A 283 -5.50 35.42 10.71
N PHE A 284 -4.48 36.24 10.90
CA PHE A 284 -3.93 36.58 12.22
C PHE A 284 -3.87 38.09 12.43
N ASP A 285 -3.82 38.48 13.69
CA ASP A 285 -3.59 39.86 14.05
C ASP A 285 -2.22 40.33 13.56
N GLY A 286 -2.17 41.54 13.04
CA GLY A 286 -0.91 42.08 12.49
C GLY A 286 -1.09 43.42 11.82
N ALA A 287 -0.02 43.92 11.21
CA ALA A 287 0.00 45.14 10.41
C ALA A 287 0.02 44.79 8.90
N ALA A 288 -0.80 45.48 8.12
CA ALA A 288 -0.82 45.40 6.68
C ALA A 288 -0.14 46.61 6.06
N TRP A 289 0.73 46.38 5.07
CA TRP A 289 1.40 47.44 4.32
C TRP A 289 0.84 47.45 2.91
N LEU A 290 0.54 48.64 2.42
CA LEU A 290 -0.10 48.85 1.14
C LEU A 290 0.80 49.74 0.25
N VAL A 291 1.06 49.28 -0.94
CA VAL A 291 1.82 50.04 -1.95
C VAL A 291 0.98 50.16 -3.20
N VAL A 292 0.77 51.40 -3.65
CA VAL A 292 0.17 51.67 -4.95
C VAL A 292 1.28 51.94 -5.96
N GLN A 293 1.37 51.09 -6.97
CA GLN A 293 2.41 51.20 -8.00
C GLN A 293 1.77 51.51 -9.36
N ARG A 294 2.40 52.36 -10.11
CA ARG A 294 1.97 52.68 -11.49
C ARG A 294 2.34 51.49 -12.39
N SER A 295 1.34 50.93 -13.08
CA SER A 295 1.63 49.93 -14.10
C SER A 295 2.33 50.62 -15.28
N SER A 296 3.47 50.08 -15.69
CA SER A 296 4.18 50.47 -16.90
C SER A 296 3.48 49.97 -18.14
#